data_4c0894d1fd4acd30a66ec0d45f5663b5
#
_entry.id   4c0894d1fd4acd30a66ec0d45f5663b5
#
_cell.length_a   1.000
_cell.length_b   1.000
_cell.length_c   1.000
_cell.angle_alpha   90.00
_cell.angle_beta   90.00
_cell.angle_gamma   90.00
#
_symmetry.space_group_name_H-M   'P 1'
#
loop_
_entity.id
_entity.type
_entity.pdbx_description
1 polymer ?
#
loop_
_entity_poly.entity_id
_entity_poly.type
_entity_poly.pdbx_seq_one_letter_code
_entity_poly.pdbx_strand_id
1 'polypeptide(L)'
;VDRLSVDGIAAVRVGVHLPAEDDPRWMRAATWCALLEAWGVPFETVASDDPEGFTTFLRPEQLPSLPAWGTAEDAADEAFAALEAASPGGLVALARWPGGVRAGFVVDGDVDHPTGVDPECSRYVAPAIETARRAGFGAYGIFATASNVEAEPEAFPPGAEYYNHSYTHPYSHWNPAPWESLTDEEMAEELRRSDATFRARLGEGDHRIFRLPHFQWEAWDRSAEVLDRLGYLAESSVGANHAVTGGLPYRPAVAAWSDDPADAPQLRTHPDPTRRRSFLQLPISTDPTDPGFPNGCCSYNTLGEGVRSRTADPAGYEAVLRQVLDRAIERGSLCHVFIDPPDAGYGRLEGDTRDYAGAVERWLTGAVARDDLAIMTTAALAAWWRAREDARSRMRVAPEDGGLVVTVDEPPAGAALSVFRPAQGWTVHPFEEASR
;
A
#
# COMPACT_ATOMS: atom_id res chain seq x y z
N VAL A 1 16.71 -21.51 7.55
CA VAL A 1 16.46 -21.66 6.09
C VAL A 1 15.28 -22.58 5.94
N ASP A 2 14.19 -22.03 5.40
CA ASP A 2 13.00 -22.82 5.11
C ASP A 2 13.08 -23.36 3.68
N ARG A 3 12.67 -24.61 3.51
CA ARG A 3 12.76 -25.34 2.25
C ARG A 3 11.41 -25.94 1.92
N LEU A 4 10.98 -25.81 0.65
CA LEU A 4 9.77 -26.42 0.14
C LEU A 4 10.06 -27.10 -1.21
N SER A 5 9.64 -28.36 -1.33
CA SER A 5 9.65 -29.08 -2.61
C SER A 5 8.34 -28.81 -3.36
N VAL A 6 8.45 -28.53 -4.64
CA VAL A 6 7.32 -28.23 -5.54
C VAL A 6 7.33 -29.20 -6.70
N ASP A 7 6.38 -30.14 -6.69
CA ASP A 7 6.27 -31.16 -7.74
C ASP A 7 5.65 -30.60 -9.02
N GLY A 8 6.03 -31.19 -10.15
CA GLY A 8 5.41 -30.93 -11.46
C GLY A 8 5.82 -29.63 -12.14
N ILE A 9 6.80 -28.90 -11.60
CA ILE A 9 7.46 -27.76 -12.25
C ILE A 9 8.95 -28.10 -12.38
N ALA A 10 9.43 -28.25 -13.60
CA ALA A 10 10.80 -28.72 -13.83
C ALA A 10 11.85 -27.62 -13.69
N ALA A 11 11.52 -26.39 -14.00
CA ALA A 11 12.37 -25.22 -13.86
C ALA A 11 11.54 -23.94 -13.80
N VAL A 12 12.02 -22.95 -13.04
CA VAL A 12 11.48 -21.57 -13.08
C VAL A 12 12.67 -20.64 -13.12
N ARG A 13 12.79 -19.89 -14.21
CA ARG A 13 13.75 -18.79 -14.35
C ARG A 13 13.10 -17.67 -15.14
N VAL A 14 12.79 -16.58 -14.49
CA VAL A 14 12.10 -15.42 -15.08
C VAL A 14 13.14 -14.36 -15.43
N GLY A 15 13.18 -13.96 -16.71
CA GLY A 15 14.00 -12.87 -17.21
C GLY A 15 13.17 -11.67 -17.60
N VAL A 16 13.68 -10.47 -17.37
CA VAL A 16 13.12 -9.21 -17.86
C VAL A 16 14.16 -8.51 -18.71
N HIS A 17 13.83 -8.28 -19.98
CA HIS A 17 14.67 -7.45 -20.85
C HIS A 17 14.61 -6.00 -20.34
N LEU A 18 15.74 -5.51 -19.84
CA LEU A 18 15.89 -4.14 -19.36
C LEU A 18 16.84 -3.41 -20.33
N PRO A 19 16.31 -2.64 -21.29
CA PRO A 19 17.11 -1.85 -22.22
C PRO A 19 17.86 -0.73 -21.49
N ALA A 20 18.70 0.01 -22.18
CA ALA A 20 19.39 1.16 -21.62
C ALA A 20 18.39 2.23 -21.13
N GLU A 21 18.77 3.02 -20.12
CA GLU A 21 17.85 3.95 -19.44
C GLU A 21 17.35 5.09 -20.37
N ASP A 22 18.09 5.40 -21.42
CA ASP A 22 17.72 6.36 -22.47
C ASP A 22 16.84 5.75 -23.58
N ASP A 23 16.58 4.44 -23.54
CA ASP A 23 15.62 3.78 -24.46
C ASP A 23 14.18 4.09 -24.02
N PRO A 24 13.30 4.53 -24.93
CA PRO A 24 11.91 4.82 -24.58
C PRO A 24 11.13 3.62 -24.00
N ARG A 25 11.62 2.40 -24.19
CA ARG A 25 11.01 1.18 -23.64
C ARG A 25 11.43 0.90 -22.18
N TRP A 26 12.44 1.61 -21.68
CA TRP A 26 12.99 1.37 -20.34
C TRP A 26 11.95 1.46 -19.23
N MET A 27 11.07 2.47 -19.30
CA MET A 27 10.00 2.65 -18.30
C MET A 27 9.05 1.45 -18.22
N ARG A 28 8.72 0.84 -19.34
CA ARG A 28 7.86 -0.35 -19.38
C ARG A 28 8.58 -1.57 -18.78
N ALA A 29 9.87 -1.71 -19.03
CA ALA A 29 10.69 -2.76 -18.40
C ALA A 29 10.78 -2.55 -16.87
N ALA A 30 10.98 -1.31 -16.43
CA ALA A 30 10.99 -0.95 -15.02
C ALA A 30 9.65 -1.28 -14.33
N THR A 31 8.53 -1.07 -15.03
CA THR A 31 7.19 -1.45 -14.52
C THR A 31 7.07 -2.96 -14.37
N TRP A 32 7.57 -3.78 -15.31
CA TRP A 32 7.63 -5.23 -15.12
C TRP A 32 8.39 -5.62 -13.85
N CYS A 33 9.54 -5.01 -13.61
CA CYS A 33 10.32 -5.28 -12.39
C CYS A 33 9.52 -4.96 -11.13
N ALA A 34 8.85 -3.80 -11.09
CA ALA A 34 8.02 -3.38 -9.97
C ALA A 34 6.89 -4.37 -9.68
N LEU A 35 6.18 -4.81 -10.71
CA LEU A 35 5.07 -5.75 -10.60
C LEU A 35 5.55 -7.13 -10.12
N LEU A 36 6.62 -7.66 -10.69
CA LEU A 36 7.18 -8.95 -10.27
C LEU A 36 7.63 -8.92 -8.81
N GLU A 37 8.23 -7.83 -8.36
CA GLU A 37 8.59 -7.64 -6.95
C GLU A 37 7.37 -7.61 -6.04
N ALA A 38 6.38 -6.82 -6.38
CA ALA A 38 5.13 -6.74 -5.63
C ALA A 38 4.41 -8.09 -5.58
N TRP A 39 4.45 -8.85 -6.66
CA TRP A 39 3.89 -10.21 -6.72
C TRP A 39 4.76 -11.27 -6.04
N GLY A 40 6.01 -10.95 -5.67
CA GLY A 40 6.93 -11.87 -4.98
C GLY A 40 7.63 -12.86 -5.91
N VAL A 41 7.57 -12.66 -7.23
CA VAL A 41 8.21 -13.51 -8.22
C VAL A 41 9.71 -13.20 -8.24
N PRO A 42 10.60 -14.20 -8.12
CA PRO A 42 12.02 -14.02 -8.35
C PRO A 42 12.30 -13.84 -9.84
N PHE A 43 13.13 -12.88 -10.21
CA PHE A 43 13.50 -12.60 -11.59
C PHE A 43 14.92 -12.04 -11.70
N GLU A 44 15.44 -12.05 -12.92
CA GLU A 44 16.71 -11.43 -13.29
C GLU A 44 16.48 -10.38 -14.37
N THR A 45 17.19 -9.26 -14.30
CA THR A 45 17.19 -8.28 -15.40
C THR A 45 18.36 -8.55 -16.34
N VAL A 46 18.10 -8.49 -17.63
CA VAL A 46 19.13 -8.72 -18.68
C VAL A 46 19.08 -7.61 -19.74
N ALA A 47 20.24 -7.14 -20.15
CA ALA A 47 20.36 -6.11 -21.19
C ALA A 47 20.13 -6.66 -22.61
N SER A 48 20.30 -7.98 -22.80
CA SER A 48 20.08 -8.64 -24.08
C SER A 48 18.61 -9.02 -24.25
N ASP A 49 18.08 -8.86 -25.45
CA ASP A 49 16.74 -9.35 -25.83
C ASP A 49 16.75 -10.84 -26.22
N ASP A 50 17.65 -11.62 -25.64
CA ASP A 50 17.80 -13.06 -25.86
C ASP A 50 17.12 -13.85 -24.74
N PRO A 51 16.08 -14.65 -25.05
CA PRO A 51 15.36 -15.46 -24.06
C PRO A 51 16.11 -16.74 -23.66
N GLU A 52 17.31 -17.01 -24.21
CA GLU A 52 18.03 -18.24 -23.94
C GLU A 52 18.29 -18.43 -22.44
N GLY A 53 17.93 -19.59 -21.94
CA GLY A 53 18.09 -19.98 -20.53
C GLY A 53 16.98 -19.51 -19.57
N PHE A 54 15.96 -18.81 -20.05
CA PHE A 54 14.78 -18.46 -19.27
C PHE A 54 13.58 -19.33 -19.59
N THR A 55 12.80 -19.67 -18.57
CA THR A 55 11.50 -20.38 -18.75
C THR A 55 10.37 -19.39 -19.03
N THR A 56 10.51 -18.16 -18.58
CA THR A 56 9.63 -17.04 -18.84
C THR A 56 10.52 -15.83 -19.15
N PHE A 57 10.29 -15.17 -20.28
CA PHE A 57 11.06 -14.00 -20.67
C PHE A 57 10.11 -12.86 -21.04
N LEU A 58 10.21 -11.78 -20.29
CA LEU A 58 9.34 -10.62 -20.42
C LEU A 58 10.04 -9.48 -21.16
N ARG A 59 9.37 -9.00 -22.20
CA ARG A 59 9.79 -7.82 -22.96
C ARG A 59 8.95 -6.61 -22.62
N PRO A 60 9.50 -5.39 -22.76
CA PRO A 60 8.75 -4.16 -22.51
C PRO A 60 7.41 -4.09 -23.27
N GLU A 61 7.39 -4.57 -24.50
CA GLU A 61 6.23 -4.52 -25.40
C GLU A 61 5.08 -5.43 -24.94
N GLN A 62 5.36 -6.44 -24.12
CA GLN A 62 4.37 -7.35 -23.57
C GLN A 62 3.61 -6.75 -22.39
N LEU A 63 4.12 -5.66 -21.79
CA LEU A 63 3.38 -4.95 -20.78
C LEU A 63 2.15 -4.29 -21.43
N PRO A 64 0.94 -4.54 -20.94
CA PRO A 64 -0.24 -3.87 -21.45
C PRO A 64 -0.08 -2.34 -21.44
N SER A 65 -0.60 -1.68 -22.45
CA SER A 65 -0.63 -0.21 -22.43
C SER A 65 -1.59 0.22 -21.35
N LEU A 66 -1.16 1.13 -20.48
CA LEU A 66 -2.07 1.79 -19.55
C LEU A 66 -3.17 2.46 -20.41
N PRO A 67 -4.45 2.08 -20.27
CA PRO A 67 -5.49 2.82 -20.95
C PRO A 67 -5.44 4.26 -20.47
N ALA A 68 -5.65 5.22 -21.34
CA ALA A 68 -5.60 6.64 -21.03
C ALA A 68 -6.56 7.06 -19.87
N TRP A 69 -7.47 6.17 -19.51
CA TRP A 69 -8.49 6.34 -18.46
C TRP A 69 -8.69 5.05 -17.61
N GLY A 70 -7.79 4.08 -17.72
CA GLY A 70 -7.79 2.89 -16.86
C GLY A 70 -7.07 3.17 -15.55
N THR A 71 -7.42 2.45 -14.52
CA THR A 71 -6.70 2.51 -13.26
C THR A 71 -5.38 1.74 -13.36
N ALA A 72 -4.39 2.13 -12.57
CA ALA A 72 -3.14 1.35 -12.43
C ALA A 72 -3.43 -0.09 -11.95
N GLU A 73 -4.50 -0.28 -11.19
CA GLU A 73 -4.98 -1.60 -10.76
C GLU A 73 -5.40 -2.48 -11.94
N ASP A 74 -6.15 -1.92 -12.92
CA ASP A 74 -6.58 -2.69 -14.10
C ASP A 74 -5.38 -3.05 -14.98
N ALA A 75 -4.42 -2.15 -15.12
CA ALA A 75 -3.17 -2.43 -15.84
C ALA A 75 -2.31 -3.50 -15.13
N ALA A 76 -2.28 -3.52 -13.81
CA ALA A 76 -1.59 -4.56 -13.04
C ALA A 76 -2.27 -5.93 -13.24
N ASP A 77 -3.61 -5.99 -13.28
CA ASP A 77 -4.34 -7.24 -13.55
C ASP A 77 -4.05 -7.79 -14.96
N GLU A 78 -4.07 -6.90 -15.98
CA GLU A 78 -3.73 -7.29 -17.35
C GLU A 78 -2.27 -7.77 -17.46
N ALA A 79 -1.34 -7.10 -16.76
CA ALA A 79 0.06 -7.50 -16.70
C ALA A 79 0.23 -8.85 -16.00
N PHE A 80 -0.55 -9.11 -14.94
CA PHE A 80 -0.53 -10.38 -14.25
C PHE A 80 -1.02 -11.54 -15.17
N ALA A 81 -2.10 -11.32 -15.89
CA ALA A 81 -2.59 -12.28 -16.90
C ALA A 81 -1.56 -12.51 -18.03
N ALA A 82 -0.85 -11.45 -18.47
CA ALA A 82 0.22 -11.57 -19.45
C ALA A 82 1.42 -12.37 -18.92
N LEU A 83 1.79 -12.21 -17.64
CA LEU A 83 2.81 -13.02 -16.98
C LEU A 83 2.42 -14.50 -16.95
N GLU A 84 1.19 -14.82 -16.55
CA GLU A 84 0.69 -16.19 -16.52
C GLU A 84 0.74 -16.83 -17.93
N ALA A 85 0.28 -16.10 -18.94
CA ALA A 85 0.32 -16.56 -20.33
C ALA A 85 1.74 -16.78 -20.86
N ALA A 86 2.70 -15.96 -20.41
CA ALA A 86 4.10 -16.10 -20.77
C ALA A 86 4.83 -17.22 -20.00
N SER A 87 4.16 -17.89 -19.05
CA SER A 87 4.76 -18.86 -18.13
C SER A 87 4.17 -20.27 -18.28
N PRO A 88 4.31 -20.91 -19.45
CA PRO A 88 3.73 -22.24 -19.68
C PRO A 88 4.35 -23.34 -18.79
N GLY A 89 5.55 -23.12 -18.26
CA GLY A 89 6.22 -24.02 -17.31
C GLY A 89 5.80 -23.84 -15.86
N GLY A 90 4.99 -22.84 -15.57
CA GLY A 90 4.60 -22.46 -14.20
C GLY A 90 5.48 -21.38 -13.59
N LEU A 91 5.10 -20.91 -12.39
CA LEU A 91 5.80 -19.90 -11.62
C LEU A 91 5.85 -20.27 -10.14
N VAL A 92 6.82 -19.71 -9.43
CA VAL A 92 6.86 -19.68 -7.97
C VAL A 92 7.02 -18.24 -7.49
N ALA A 93 6.37 -17.91 -6.39
CA ALA A 93 6.41 -16.58 -5.80
C ALA A 93 6.32 -16.68 -4.28
N LEU A 94 6.95 -15.76 -3.55
CA LEU A 94 6.67 -15.59 -2.14
C LEU A 94 5.26 -15.00 -1.98
N ALA A 95 4.40 -15.63 -1.19
CA ALA A 95 3.02 -15.18 -1.02
C ALA A 95 2.95 -13.71 -0.59
N ARG A 96 1.92 -13.00 -1.05
CA ARG A 96 1.77 -11.56 -0.80
C ARG A 96 1.45 -11.27 0.66
N TRP A 97 0.68 -12.15 1.29
CA TRP A 97 0.10 -11.95 2.61
C TRP A 97 0.51 -13.06 3.58
N PRO A 98 0.59 -12.77 4.89
CA PRO A 98 0.91 -13.79 5.90
C PRO A 98 -0.14 -14.91 5.87
N GLY A 99 0.31 -16.14 6.10
CA GLY A 99 -0.54 -17.32 6.02
C GLY A 99 -1.00 -17.70 4.60
N GLY A 100 -0.59 -16.93 3.58
CA GLY A 100 -1.03 -17.15 2.20
C GLY A 100 -2.50 -16.84 1.96
N VAL A 101 -3.13 -16.04 2.81
CA VAL A 101 -4.49 -15.55 2.62
C VAL A 101 -4.61 -14.68 1.36
N ARG A 102 -5.83 -14.38 0.95
CA ARG A 102 -6.07 -13.78 -0.37
C ARG A 102 -5.74 -12.30 -0.45
N ALA A 103 -6.07 -11.52 0.61
CA ALA A 103 -5.85 -10.07 0.60
C ALA A 103 -5.33 -9.54 1.93
N GLY A 104 -4.62 -8.41 1.89
CA GLY A 104 -4.34 -7.59 3.06
C GLY A 104 -5.51 -6.65 3.36
N PHE A 105 -5.75 -6.37 4.65
CA PHE A 105 -6.82 -5.49 5.08
C PHE A 105 -6.33 -4.51 6.14
N VAL A 106 -6.39 -3.23 5.84
CA VAL A 106 -5.98 -2.11 6.70
C VAL A 106 -7.03 -1.03 6.67
N VAL A 107 -7.34 -0.47 7.82
CA VAL A 107 -8.22 0.70 7.95
C VAL A 107 -7.53 1.73 8.81
N ASP A 108 -7.43 2.94 8.31
CA ASP A 108 -6.95 4.10 9.05
C ASP A 108 -7.74 5.37 8.67
N GLY A 109 -7.43 6.47 9.32
CA GLY A 109 -8.04 7.77 9.03
C GLY A 109 -7.19 8.89 9.58
N ASP A 110 -7.49 10.12 9.18
CA ASP A 110 -6.75 11.30 9.58
C ASP A 110 -7.49 12.09 10.66
N VAL A 111 -6.72 12.67 11.56
CA VAL A 111 -7.18 13.67 12.54
C VAL A 111 -6.38 14.92 12.30
N ASP A 112 -6.92 15.75 11.46
CA ASP A 112 -6.34 17.01 11.05
C ASP A 112 -7.31 18.17 11.24
N HIS A 113 -6.76 19.36 11.27
CA HIS A 113 -7.49 20.59 11.07
C HIS A 113 -6.66 21.60 10.29
N PRO A 114 -7.29 22.35 9.40
CA PRO A 114 -6.61 23.35 8.57
C PRO A 114 -5.87 24.43 9.36
N THR A 115 -6.23 24.66 10.61
CA THR A 115 -5.58 25.64 11.50
C THR A 115 -4.61 25.01 12.50
N GLY A 116 -4.38 23.67 12.40
CA GLY A 116 -3.44 22.95 13.25
C GLY A 116 -3.98 22.45 14.59
N VAL A 117 -5.10 22.95 15.07
CA VAL A 117 -5.77 22.45 16.28
C VAL A 117 -7.28 22.44 16.05
N ASP A 118 -7.85 21.25 15.96
CA ASP A 118 -9.30 21.07 15.89
C ASP A 118 -9.83 20.14 17.00
N PRO A 119 -10.35 20.72 18.07
CA PRO A 119 -11.02 19.94 19.11
C PRO A 119 -12.28 19.21 18.57
N GLU A 120 -12.81 19.63 17.42
CA GLU A 120 -13.95 18.95 16.85
C GLU A 120 -13.59 17.62 16.19
N CYS A 121 -12.43 17.52 15.51
CA CYS A 121 -11.95 16.25 14.95
C CYS A 121 -11.45 15.30 16.03
N SER A 122 -10.69 15.79 17.00
CA SER A 122 -10.15 14.98 18.11
C SER A 122 -11.24 14.25 18.91
N ARG A 123 -12.40 14.88 19.14
CA ARG A 123 -13.52 14.28 19.90
C ARG A 123 -14.09 13.01 19.26
N TYR A 124 -13.85 12.77 17.98
CA TYR A 124 -14.36 11.58 17.27
C TYR A 124 -13.40 10.39 17.31
N VAL A 125 -12.17 10.57 17.77
CA VAL A 125 -11.15 9.51 17.85
C VAL A 125 -11.64 8.35 18.73
N ALA A 126 -12.04 8.64 19.96
CA ALA A 126 -12.53 7.61 20.87
C ALA A 126 -13.81 6.90 20.35
N PRO A 127 -14.82 7.59 19.81
CA PRO A 127 -15.96 6.95 19.15
C PRO A 127 -15.59 6.06 17.97
N ALA A 128 -14.64 6.46 17.11
CA ALA A 128 -14.19 5.66 15.97
C ALA A 128 -13.50 4.37 16.43
N ILE A 129 -12.59 4.47 17.40
CA ILE A 129 -11.94 3.32 18.02
C ILE A 129 -12.99 2.37 18.63
N GLU A 130 -13.99 2.90 19.32
CA GLU A 130 -15.07 2.10 19.91
C GLU A 130 -15.92 1.40 18.84
N THR A 131 -16.20 2.07 17.72
CA THR A 131 -16.89 1.45 16.57
C THR A 131 -16.08 0.27 16.02
N ALA A 132 -14.78 0.46 15.80
CA ALA A 132 -13.88 -0.60 15.36
C ALA A 132 -13.82 -1.76 16.37
N ARG A 133 -13.73 -1.44 17.67
CA ARG A 133 -13.70 -2.43 18.76
C ARG A 133 -14.99 -3.25 18.84
N ARG A 134 -16.16 -2.63 18.68
CA ARG A 134 -17.46 -3.36 18.64
C ARG A 134 -17.54 -4.31 17.47
N ALA A 135 -16.96 -3.94 16.33
CA ALA A 135 -16.83 -4.82 15.18
C ALA A 135 -15.81 -5.97 15.36
N GLY A 136 -15.08 -6.00 16.46
CA GLY A 136 -13.96 -6.94 16.66
C GLY A 136 -12.68 -6.57 15.92
N PHE A 137 -12.62 -5.35 15.35
CA PHE A 137 -11.48 -4.86 14.58
C PHE A 137 -10.54 -4.07 15.51
N GLY A 138 -9.41 -4.70 15.87
CA GLY A 138 -8.40 -4.14 16.79
C GLY A 138 -7.25 -3.39 16.12
N ALA A 139 -7.33 -3.17 14.79
CA ALA A 139 -6.20 -2.69 13.98
C ALA A 139 -6.42 -1.29 13.38
N TYR A 140 -7.31 -0.47 13.95
CA TYR A 140 -7.58 0.87 13.44
C TYR A 140 -6.40 1.81 13.68
N GLY A 141 -5.89 2.41 12.60
CA GLY A 141 -4.78 3.36 12.62
C GLY A 141 -5.26 4.80 12.54
N ILE A 142 -4.50 5.74 13.09
CA ILE A 142 -4.83 7.18 13.06
C ILE A 142 -3.58 7.98 12.71
N PHE A 143 -3.64 8.67 11.59
CA PHE A 143 -2.69 9.71 11.24
C PHE A 143 -3.11 11.01 11.92
N ALA A 144 -2.39 11.42 12.94
CA ALA A 144 -2.77 12.57 13.73
C ALA A 144 -1.81 13.75 13.51
N THR A 145 -2.38 14.95 13.45
CA THR A 145 -1.63 16.19 13.56
C THR A 145 -1.14 16.33 14.99
N ALA A 146 0.17 16.45 15.18
CA ALA A 146 0.76 16.38 16.51
C ALA A 146 0.40 17.57 17.41
N SER A 147 0.07 18.72 16.85
CA SER A 147 -0.47 19.85 17.62
C SER A 147 -1.81 19.53 18.29
N ASN A 148 -2.67 18.71 17.67
CA ASN A 148 -3.91 18.23 18.28
C ASN A 148 -3.60 17.28 19.45
N VAL A 149 -2.66 16.36 19.27
CA VAL A 149 -2.22 15.45 20.35
C VAL A 149 -1.60 16.20 21.50
N GLU A 150 -0.85 17.29 21.23
CA GLU A 150 -0.27 18.13 22.28
C GLU A 150 -1.33 18.91 23.06
N ALA A 151 -2.34 19.44 22.36
CA ALA A 151 -3.41 20.25 22.95
C ALA A 151 -4.43 19.42 23.74
N GLU A 152 -4.77 18.23 23.25
CA GLU A 152 -5.85 17.38 23.79
C GLU A 152 -5.42 15.91 23.90
N PRO A 153 -4.36 15.58 24.67
CA PRO A 153 -3.83 14.22 24.70
C PRO A 153 -4.85 13.17 25.17
N GLU A 154 -5.83 13.56 25.97
CA GLU A 154 -6.92 12.70 26.44
C GLU A 154 -7.90 12.28 25.33
N ALA A 155 -7.95 13.02 24.22
CA ALA A 155 -8.76 12.66 23.06
C ALA A 155 -8.16 11.49 22.26
N PHE A 156 -6.91 11.13 22.54
CA PHE A 156 -6.16 10.07 21.87
C PHE A 156 -5.95 8.86 22.83
N PRO A 157 -6.99 8.06 23.07
CA PRO A 157 -6.92 6.98 24.04
C PRO A 157 -6.04 5.82 23.53
N PRO A 158 -5.52 4.98 24.43
CA PRO A 158 -4.84 3.74 24.03
C PRO A 158 -5.82 2.81 23.31
N GLY A 159 -5.33 1.99 22.38
CA GLY A 159 -6.12 1.00 21.64
C GLY A 159 -6.22 1.28 20.14
N ALA A 160 -5.57 2.34 19.66
CA ALA A 160 -5.24 2.55 18.26
C ALA A 160 -3.73 2.76 18.11
N GLU A 161 -3.22 2.61 16.90
CA GLU A 161 -1.88 3.06 16.55
C GLU A 161 -1.95 4.47 15.99
N TYR A 162 -1.00 5.32 16.37
CA TYR A 162 -0.96 6.72 15.96
C TYR A 162 0.27 6.99 15.11
N TYR A 163 0.06 7.60 13.95
CA TYR A 163 1.05 7.88 12.92
C TYR A 163 1.16 9.37 12.64
N ASN A 164 2.25 9.76 12.01
CA ASN A 164 2.58 11.15 11.77
C ASN A 164 1.79 11.73 10.59
N HIS A 165 1.05 12.82 10.87
CA HIS A 165 0.37 13.66 9.86
C HIS A 165 0.87 15.10 9.90
N SER A 166 2.18 15.29 10.13
CA SER A 166 2.86 16.55 10.42
C SER A 166 2.54 17.14 11.81
N TYR A 167 3.19 18.25 12.16
CA TYR A 167 2.92 18.94 13.41
C TYR A 167 1.76 19.92 13.29
N THR A 168 1.74 20.79 12.26
CA THR A 168 0.75 21.87 12.10
C THR A 168 -0.25 21.66 10.98
N HIS A 169 -0.14 20.56 10.21
CA HIS A 169 -0.93 20.31 9.01
C HIS A 169 -0.88 21.47 8.00
N PRO A 170 0.31 21.79 7.41
CA PRO A 170 0.45 22.89 6.47
C PRO A 170 -0.32 22.60 5.16
N TYR A 171 -1.35 23.38 4.87
CA TYR A 171 -2.19 23.20 3.69
C TYR A 171 -2.56 24.53 3.03
N SER A 172 -2.51 24.59 1.70
CA SER A 172 -2.56 25.83 0.91
C SER A 172 -3.81 26.69 1.09
N HIS A 173 -4.97 26.10 1.33
CA HIS A 173 -6.22 26.87 1.44
C HIS A 173 -6.43 27.52 2.82
N TRP A 174 -5.75 27.02 3.85
CA TRP A 174 -6.02 27.37 5.23
C TRP A 174 -4.78 27.87 5.98
N ASN A 175 -3.60 27.55 5.48
CA ASN A 175 -2.33 27.94 6.06
C ASN A 175 -1.58 28.82 5.05
N PRO A 176 -1.03 29.98 5.47
CA PRO A 176 -0.22 30.85 4.60
C PRO A 176 1.10 30.22 4.14
N ALA A 177 1.54 29.12 4.78
CA ALA A 177 2.71 28.34 4.41
C ALA A 177 2.29 26.89 4.15
N PRO A 178 1.77 26.57 2.94
CA PRO A 178 1.44 25.19 2.58
C PRO A 178 2.69 24.31 2.51
N TRP A 179 2.50 22.99 2.62
CA TRP A 179 3.59 22.02 2.69
C TRP A 179 4.63 22.19 1.56
N GLU A 180 4.17 22.38 0.33
CA GLU A 180 5.03 22.58 -0.84
C GLU A 180 5.87 23.85 -0.80
N SER A 181 5.49 24.83 -0.01
CA SER A 181 6.24 26.09 0.18
C SER A 181 7.31 26.02 1.26
N LEU A 182 7.26 25.00 2.12
CA LEU A 182 8.25 24.78 3.17
C LEU A 182 9.61 24.44 2.56
N THR A 183 10.67 24.88 3.19
CA THR A 183 12.02 24.38 2.90
C THR A 183 12.16 22.94 3.42
N ASP A 184 13.17 22.21 2.94
CA ASP A 184 13.42 20.83 3.39
C ASP A 184 13.70 20.74 4.89
N GLU A 185 14.29 21.78 5.48
CA GLU A 185 14.54 21.82 6.92
C GLU A 185 13.27 22.13 7.71
N GLU A 186 12.38 22.98 7.19
CA GLU A 186 11.06 23.22 7.79
C GLU A 186 10.18 21.97 7.73
N MET A 187 10.18 21.24 6.60
CA MET A 187 9.52 19.92 6.49
C MET A 187 10.09 18.93 7.52
N ALA A 188 11.42 18.89 7.64
CA ALA A 188 12.06 18.01 8.61
C ALA A 188 11.75 18.41 10.07
N GLU A 189 11.61 19.69 10.36
CA GLU A 189 11.23 20.16 11.69
C GLU A 189 9.78 19.81 12.03
N GLU A 190 8.84 19.97 11.08
CA GLU A 190 7.46 19.51 11.22
C GLU A 190 7.41 18.02 11.64
N LEU A 191 8.20 17.18 10.97
CA LEU A 191 8.23 15.75 11.25
C LEU A 191 8.92 15.42 12.58
N ARG A 192 10.08 16.02 12.89
CA ARG A 192 10.79 15.79 14.16
C ARG A 192 9.97 16.23 15.36
N ARG A 193 9.33 17.39 15.25
CA ARG A 193 8.48 17.92 16.31
C ARG A 193 7.27 17.03 16.55
N SER A 194 6.66 16.55 15.47
CA SER A 194 5.58 15.58 15.54
C SER A 194 6.01 14.29 16.25
N ASP A 195 7.12 13.67 15.83
CA ASP A 195 7.64 12.46 16.45
C ASP A 195 7.98 12.64 17.92
N ALA A 196 8.54 13.81 18.30
CA ALA A 196 8.84 14.13 19.70
C ALA A 196 7.56 14.26 20.54
N THR A 197 6.54 14.91 19.99
CA THR A 197 5.23 15.06 20.65
C THR A 197 4.56 13.71 20.86
N PHE A 198 4.54 12.85 19.85
CA PHE A 198 3.94 11.52 19.97
C PHE A 198 4.63 10.67 21.04
N ARG A 199 5.97 10.61 21.05
CA ARG A 199 6.70 9.89 22.11
C ARG A 199 6.38 10.45 23.49
N ALA A 200 6.29 11.76 23.62
CA ALA A 200 6.03 12.40 24.92
C ALA A 200 4.59 12.20 25.41
N ARG A 201 3.61 12.10 24.52
CA ARG A 201 2.18 12.11 24.87
C ARG A 201 1.55 10.73 24.75
N LEU A 202 1.94 9.93 23.75
CA LEU A 202 1.34 8.63 23.43
C LEU A 202 2.26 7.45 23.82
N GLY A 203 3.50 7.75 24.19
CA GLY A 203 4.49 6.74 24.57
C GLY A 203 5.32 6.22 23.40
N GLU A 204 6.10 5.16 23.67
CA GLU A 204 6.92 4.53 22.66
C GLU A 204 6.03 3.77 21.67
N GLY A 205 6.22 4.07 20.38
CA GLY A 205 5.53 3.44 19.26
C GLY A 205 6.27 3.72 17.96
N ASP A 206 5.96 2.99 16.91
CA ASP A 206 6.53 3.28 15.59
C ASP A 206 5.69 4.31 14.87
N HIS A 207 5.87 5.59 15.24
CA HIS A 207 5.16 6.71 14.63
C HIS A 207 5.74 7.14 13.28
N ARG A 208 6.81 6.48 12.80
CA ARG A 208 7.51 6.82 11.55
C ARG A 208 6.84 6.25 10.31
N ILE A 209 5.53 6.36 10.29
CA ILE A 209 4.70 6.21 9.10
C ILE A 209 4.05 7.56 8.88
N PHE A 210 4.11 8.05 7.65
CA PHE A 210 3.71 9.41 7.33
C PHE A 210 2.58 9.45 6.32
N ARG A 211 1.72 10.43 6.46
CA ARG A 211 0.78 10.86 5.44
C ARG A 211 0.93 12.35 5.22
N LEU A 212 1.08 12.75 3.95
CA LEU A 212 1.16 14.16 3.56
C LEU A 212 -0.13 14.89 3.90
N PRO A 213 -0.05 16.10 4.47
CA PRO A 213 -1.20 16.97 4.64
C PRO A 213 -1.96 17.12 3.33
N HIS A 214 -3.24 16.77 3.36
CA HIS A 214 -4.14 16.82 2.20
C HIS A 214 -3.62 16.10 0.94
N PHE A 215 -2.80 15.05 1.13
CA PHE A 215 -2.20 14.29 0.01
C PHE A 215 -1.46 15.19 -1.00
N GLN A 216 -0.72 16.19 -0.54
CA GLN A 216 -0.05 17.17 -1.39
C GLN A 216 1.15 16.60 -2.14
N TRP A 217 0.97 16.37 -3.41
CA TRP A 217 1.97 15.73 -4.29
C TRP A 217 3.00 16.71 -4.85
N GLU A 218 2.72 18.00 -4.85
CA GLU A 218 3.54 19.04 -5.48
C GLU A 218 4.96 19.12 -4.90
N ALA A 219 5.15 18.66 -3.67
CA ALA A 219 6.45 18.62 -3.02
C ALA A 219 6.99 17.21 -2.83
N TRP A 220 6.49 16.23 -3.57
CA TRP A 220 6.78 14.82 -3.34
C TRP A 220 8.28 14.49 -3.27
N ASP A 221 9.09 14.89 -4.27
CA ASP A 221 10.52 14.55 -4.30
C ASP A 221 11.26 15.06 -3.08
N ARG A 222 10.96 16.29 -2.65
CA ARG A 222 11.54 16.91 -1.47
C ARG A 222 11.06 16.24 -0.20
N SER A 223 9.76 15.96 -0.11
CA SER A 223 9.15 15.21 1.01
C SER A 223 9.78 13.82 1.12
N ALA A 224 9.91 13.12 0.01
CA ALA A 224 10.51 11.79 -0.02
C ALA A 224 11.98 11.80 0.43
N GLU A 225 12.76 12.82 0.06
CA GLU A 225 14.15 12.97 0.52
C GLU A 225 14.21 13.25 2.03
N VAL A 226 13.32 14.08 2.53
CA VAL A 226 13.21 14.37 3.97
C VAL A 226 12.82 13.12 4.75
N LEU A 227 11.83 12.35 4.27
CA LEU A 227 11.40 11.09 4.90
C LEU A 227 12.54 10.06 4.95
N ASP A 228 13.28 9.88 3.86
CA ASP A 228 14.48 9.01 3.83
C ASP A 228 15.51 9.43 4.87
N ARG A 229 15.87 10.73 4.88
CA ARG A 229 16.85 11.30 5.81
C ARG A 229 16.47 11.11 7.27
N LEU A 230 15.19 11.14 7.58
CA LEU A 230 14.65 10.95 8.93
C LEU A 230 14.37 9.47 9.27
N GLY A 231 14.54 8.56 8.33
CA GLY A 231 14.38 7.12 8.55
C GLY A 231 12.92 6.69 8.72
N TYR A 232 12.00 7.32 8.00
CA TYR A 232 10.61 6.88 7.97
C TYR A 232 10.49 5.48 7.36
N LEU A 233 9.53 4.70 7.82
CA LEU A 233 9.33 3.32 7.40
C LEU A 233 8.40 3.22 6.21
N ALA A 234 7.38 4.07 6.19
CA ALA A 234 6.38 4.09 5.14
C ALA A 234 5.74 5.48 4.98
N GLU A 235 5.12 5.65 3.84
CA GLU A 235 4.31 6.80 3.46
C GLU A 235 2.99 6.31 2.85
N SER A 236 1.88 7.01 3.09
CA SER A 236 0.55 6.59 2.71
C SER A 236 -0.30 7.76 2.20
N SER A 237 0.11 8.37 1.07
CA SER A 237 -0.65 9.47 0.44
C SER A 237 -1.03 9.20 -1.01
N VAL A 238 -0.78 7.97 -1.50
CA VAL A 238 -1.00 7.58 -2.90
C VAL A 238 -2.23 6.70 -3.03
N GLY A 239 -3.14 7.06 -3.92
CA GLY A 239 -4.24 6.16 -4.28
C GLY A 239 -3.77 4.96 -5.10
N ALA A 240 -4.42 3.83 -4.90
CA ALA A 240 -4.14 2.59 -5.63
C ALA A 240 -4.27 2.74 -7.14
N ASN A 241 -5.17 3.61 -7.60
CA ASN A 241 -5.36 3.96 -9.01
C ASN A 241 -4.17 4.68 -9.65
N HIS A 242 -3.22 5.17 -8.84
CA HIS A 242 -1.98 5.83 -9.29
C HIS A 242 -0.72 5.04 -8.92
N ALA A 243 -0.85 3.96 -8.17
CA ALA A 243 0.29 3.14 -7.76
C ALA A 243 0.68 2.17 -8.89
N VAL A 244 1.94 2.23 -9.33
CA VAL A 244 2.47 1.36 -10.41
C VAL A 244 2.22 -0.13 -10.19
N THR A 245 2.04 -0.54 -8.94
CA THR A 245 1.83 -1.92 -8.51
C THR A 245 0.36 -2.32 -8.36
N GLY A 246 -0.58 -1.46 -8.78
CA GLY A 246 -2.01 -1.75 -8.68
C GLY A 246 -2.52 -1.92 -7.24
N GLY A 247 -2.06 -1.07 -6.34
CA GLY A 247 -2.50 -1.06 -4.95
C GLY A 247 -1.66 -1.91 -3.99
N LEU A 248 -0.61 -2.60 -4.45
CA LEU A 248 0.34 -3.29 -3.57
C LEU A 248 1.44 -2.34 -3.08
N PRO A 249 1.96 -2.50 -1.84
CA PRO A 249 3.08 -1.71 -1.35
C PRO A 249 4.34 -1.86 -2.22
N TYR A 250 5.14 -0.80 -2.32
CA TYR A 250 6.38 -0.78 -3.09
C TYR A 250 7.34 0.30 -2.59
N ARG A 251 8.61 0.24 -3.02
CA ARG A 251 9.58 1.30 -2.76
C ARG A 251 9.60 2.28 -3.93
N PRO A 252 9.27 3.56 -3.73
CA PRO A 252 9.31 4.55 -4.80
C PRO A 252 10.75 4.84 -5.25
N ALA A 253 10.92 5.35 -6.45
CA ALA A 253 12.22 5.72 -6.99
C ALA A 253 12.75 7.02 -6.37
N VAL A 254 14.09 7.15 -6.42
CA VAL A 254 14.79 8.38 -5.98
C VAL A 254 14.61 9.53 -6.95
N ALA A 255 14.33 9.27 -8.21
CA ALA A 255 14.15 10.29 -9.22
C ALA A 255 13.23 9.83 -10.34
N ALA A 256 12.68 10.82 -10.96
CA ALA A 256 12.03 10.92 -12.24
C ALA A 256 10.52 10.80 -12.21
N TRP A 257 9.97 11.94 -12.11
CA TRP A 257 8.67 12.27 -12.66
C TRP A 257 8.80 12.27 -14.18
N SER A 258 7.77 11.81 -14.87
CA SER A 258 7.59 12.20 -16.25
C SER A 258 7.29 13.68 -16.27
N ASP A 259 7.97 14.44 -17.12
CA ASP A 259 7.62 15.85 -17.41
C ASP A 259 6.29 15.96 -18.18
N ASP A 260 5.64 14.85 -18.49
CA ASP A 260 4.33 14.82 -19.13
C ASP A 260 3.23 14.99 -18.07
N PRO A 261 2.49 16.11 -18.07
CA PRO A 261 1.38 16.32 -17.14
C PRO A 261 0.22 15.32 -17.33
N ALA A 262 0.19 14.57 -18.43
CA ALA A 262 -0.74 13.46 -18.63
C ALA A 262 -0.31 12.18 -17.89
N ASP A 263 0.98 12.03 -17.60
CA ASP A 263 1.49 11.08 -16.64
C ASP A 263 1.34 11.72 -15.25
N ALA A 264 0.15 11.62 -14.65
CA ALA A 264 -0.04 11.97 -13.25
C ALA A 264 1.17 11.46 -12.45
N PRO A 265 1.63 12.15 -11.38
CA PRO A 265 2.81 11.78 -10.63
C PRO A 265 2.65 10.37 -10.07
N GLN A 266 2.83 9.39 -10.93
CA GLN A 266 2.88 8.00 -10.56
C GLN A 266 4.21 7.82 -9.88
N LEU A 267 4.15 7.59 -8.59
CA LEU A 267 5.32 7.17 -7.84
C LEU A 267 5.81 5.87 -8.44
N ARG A 268 6.87 5.99 -9.21
CA ARG A 268 7.48 4.85 -9.90
C ARG A 268 8.60 4.30 -9.05
N THR A 269 8.83 3.01 -9.15
CA THR A 269 10.01 2.39 -8.58
C THR A 269 11.10 2.26 -9.65
N HIS A 270 12.34 2.05 -9.21
CA HIS A 270 13.49 1.84 -10.09
C HIS A 270 13.92 0.36 -10.06
N PRO A 271 14.30 -0.28 -11.21
CA PRO A 271 14.80 -1.66 -11.21
C PRO A 271 16.03 -1.83 -10.32
N ASP A 272 16.93 -0.85 -10.30
CA ASP A 272 18.07 -0.83 -9.40
C ASP A 272 17.63 -0.45 -7.97
N PRO A 273 17.73 -1.38 -6.98
CA PRO A 273 17.33 -1.12 -5.61
C PRO A 273 18.09 0.05 -4.95
N THR A 274 19.31 0.35 -5.40
CA THR A 274 20.13 1.45 -4.84
C THR A 274 19.59 2.83 -5.19
N ARG A 275 18.70 2.92 -6.17
CA ARG A 275 18.05 4.14 -6.64
C ARG A 275 16.63 4.30 -6.12
N ARG A 276 16.24 3.50 -5.13
CA ARG A 276 14.92 3.56 -4.49
C ARG A 276 14.99 4.24 -3.14
N ARG A 277 13.90 4.81 -2.71
CA ARG A 277 13.73 5.29 -1.34
C ARG A 277 13.78 4.14 -0.34
N SER A 278 14.19 4.43 0.90
CA SER A 278 14.27 3.42 1.96
C SER A 278 12.90 3.09 2.57
N PHE A 279 11.93 3.98 2.43
CA PHE A 279 10.57 3.77 2.92
C PHE A 279 9.67 3.08 1.89
N LEU A 280 8.57 2.51 2.37
CA LEU A 280 7.52 1.93 1.53
C LEU A 280 6.45 2.96 1.20
N GLN A 281 5.96 2.93 -0.02
CA GLN A 281 4.68 3.51 -0.39
C GLN A 281 3.57 2.51 -0.07
N LEU A 282 2.59 2.91 0.73
CA LEU A 282 1.40 2.12 1.07
C LEU A 282 0.19 2.71 0.38
N PRO A 283 -0.23 2.18 -0.79
CA PRO A 283 -1.33 2.76 -1.54
C PRO A 283 -2.66 2.65 -0.79
N ILE A 284 -3.51 3.68 -0.91
CA ILE A 284 -4.84 3.73 -0.35
C ILE A 284 -5.84 3.28 -1.42
N SER A 285 -6.75 2.39 -1.07
CA SER A 285 -7.82 1.95 -1.97
C SER A 285 -8.74 3.10 -2.37
N THR A 286 -9.13 3.11 -3.64
CA THR A 286 -9.99 4.14 -4.21
C THR A 286 -11.35 3.57 -4.60
N ASP A 287 -12.34 4.43 -4.77
CA ASP A 287 -13.67 4.05 -5.25
C ASP A 287 -13.57 3.51 -6.68
N PRO A 288 -13.92 2.26 -6.94
CA PRO A 288 -13.82 1.67 -8.27
C PRO A 288 -14.85 2.25 -9.26
N THR A 289 -15.88 2.92 -8.77
CA THR A 289 -16.92 3.55 -9.60
C THR A 289 -16.59 4.97 -10.02
N ASP A 290 -15.57 5.56 -9.41
CA ASP A 290 -15.05 6.88 -9.73
C ASP A 290 -13.53 6.83 -9.86
N PRO A 291 -13.00 6.68 -11.08
CA PRO A 291 -11.57 6.59 -11.33
C PRO A 291 -10.80 7.89 -11.00
N GLY A 292 -11.52 8.94 -10.61
CA GLY A 292 -10.96 10.12 -10.02
C GLY A 292 -10.47 11.19 -10.96
N PHE A 293 -9.98 12.25 -10.34
CA PHE A 293 -9.39 13.36 -11.06
C PHE A 293 -8.11 12.93 -11.77
N PRO A 294 -7.90 13.37 -13.01
CA PRO A 294 -6.67 13.10 -13.75
C PRO A 294 -5.40 13.64 -13.06
N ASN A 295 -5.53 14.47 -12.06
CA ASN A 295 -4.43 15.14 -11.37
C ASN A 295 -3.96 14.44 -10.07
N GLY A 296 -4.38 13.19 -9.82
CA GLY A 296 -3.81 12.40 -8.73
C GLY A 296 -4.18 12.81 -7.30
N CYS A 297 -5.06 13.79 -7.11
CA CYS A 297 -5.53 14.16 -5.78
C CYS A 297 -6.44 13.05 -5.23
N CYS A 298 -5.91 12.25 -4.29
CA CYS A 298 -6.58 11.08 -3.74
C CYS A 298 -7.74 11.43 -2.81
N SER A 299 -7.81 12.66 -2.29
CA SER A 299 -8.77 13.02 -1.25
C SER A 299 -10.25 12.87 -1.67
N TYR A 300 -10.54 13.05 -2.95
CA TYR A 300 -11.92 12.92 -3.45
C TYR A 300 -12.32 11.49 -3.85
N ASN A 301 -11.34 10.60 -4.00
CA ASN A 301 -11.56 9.20 -4.38
C ASN A 301 -11.36 8.24 -3.23
N THR A 302 -10.88 8.73 -2.12
CA THR A 302 -10.78 7.93 -0.91
C THR A 302 -12.17 7.55 -0.42
N LEU A 303 -12.25 6.42 0.24
CA LEU A 303 -13.53 5.86 0.72
C LEU A 303 -14.10 6.61 1.93
N GLY A 304 -13.39 7.62 2.43
CA GLY A 304 -13.85 8.50 3.48
C GLY A 304 -14.82 9.57 2.98
N GLU A 305 -14.42 10.82 3.12
CA GLU A 305 -15.27 11.99 2.84
C GLU A 305 -15.81 12.03 1.40
N GLY A 306 -14.97 11.73 0.41
CA GLY A 306 -15.34 11.80 -0.99
C GLY A 306 -16.49 10.86 -1.36
N VAL A 307 -16.44 9.60 -0.94
CA VAL A 307 -17.50 8.62 -1.20
C VAL A 307 -18.73 8.92 -0.36
N ARG A 308 -18.57 9.25 0.91
CA ARG A 308 -19.67 9.59 1.78
C ARG A 308 -20.48 10.80 1.26
N SER A 309 -19.81 11.83 0.76
CA SER A 309 -20.47 13.01 0.20
C SER A 309 -21.29 12.72 -1.06
N ARG A 310 -20.92 11.66 -1.80
CA ARG A 310 -21.60 11.24 -3.04
C ARG A 310 -22.64 10.16 -2.83
N THR A 311 -22.56 9.39 -1.74
CA THR A 311 -23.56 8.37 -1.44
C THR A 311 -24.77 8.98 -0.72
N ALA A 312 -25.96 8.63 -1.20
CA ALA A 312 -27.21 9.21 -0.69
C ALA A 312 -27.55 8.77 0.73
N ASP A 313 -27.04 7.62 1.15
CA ASP A 313 -27.37 7.00 2.42
C ASP A 313 -26.26 6.04 2.93
N PRO A 314 -26.31 5.64 4.22
CA PRO A 314 -25.35 4.71 4.81
C PRO A 314 -25.30 3.33 4.14
N ALA A 315 -26.41 2.85 3.58
CA ALA A 315 -26.43 1.56 2.90
C ALA A 315 -25.65 1.61 1.57
N GLY A 316 -25.79 2.69 0.82
CA GLY A 316 -24.99 2.95 -0.38
C GLY A 316 -23.49 3.06 -0.05
N TYR A 317 -23.15 3.73 1.03
CA TYR A 317 -21.78 3.82 1.51
C TYR A 317 -21.20 2.44 1.88
N GLU A 318 -21.94 1.64 2.68
CA GLU A 318 -21.55 0.27 3.02
C GLU A 318 -21.36 -0.60 1.78
N ALA A 319 -22.21 -0.44 0.76
CA ALA A 319 -22.10 -1.17 -0.50
C ALA A 319 -20.78 -0.87 -1.24
N VAL A 320 -20.36 0.39 -1.28
CA VAL A 320 -19.07 0.78 -1.87
C VAL A 320 -17.91 0.17 -1.09
N LEU A 321 -17.92 0.25 0.24
CA LEU A 321 -16.88 -0.36 1.09
C LEU A 321 -16.78 -1.87 0.86
N ARG A 322 -17.91 -2.57 0.73
CA ARG A 322 -17.95 -4.00 0.40
C ARG A 322 -17.36 -4.28 -0.98
N GLN A 323 -17.73 -3.50 -1.98
CA GLN A 323 -17.22 -3.65 -3.34
C GLN A 323 -15.69 -3.49 -3.39
N VAL A 324 -15.13 -2.51 -2.67
CA VAL A 324 -13.67 -2.33 -2.59
C VAL A 324 -13.00 -3.53 -1.95
N LEU A 325 -13.57 -4.05 -0.85
CA LEU A 325 -13.04 -5.23 -0.18
C LEU A 325 -13.08 -6.47 -1.09
N ASP A 326 -14.23 -6.73 -1.73
CA ASP A 326 -14.40 -7.87 -2.61
C ASP A 326 -13.43 -7.79 -3.80
N ARG A 327 -13.25 -6.61 -4.39
CA ARG A 327 -12.28 -6.39 -5.47
C ARG A 327 -10.83 -6.65 -5.02
N ALA A 328 -10.45 -6.22 -3.81
CA ALA A 328 -9.12 -6.51 -3.27
C ALA A 328 -8.90 -8.02 -3.08
N ILE A 329 -9.93 -8.75 -2.63
CA ILE A 329 -9.89 -10.21 -2.47
C ILE A 329 -9.78 -10.91 -3.83
N GLU A 330 -10.56 -10.51 -4.82
CA GLU A 330 -10.51 -11.06 -6.17
C GLU A 330 -9.11 -10.91 -6.79
N ARG A 331 -8.48 -9.75 -6.61
CA ARG A 331 -7.15 -9.42 -7.13
C ARG A 331 -5.99 -9.95 -6.29
N GLY A 332 -6.26 -10.40 -5.08
CA GLY A 332 -5.20 -10.72 -4.11
C GLY A 332 -4.38 -9.48 -3.72
N SER A 333 -5.01 -8.31 -3.70
CA SER A 333 -4.36 -7.02 -3.45
C SER A 333 -4.56 -6.54 -2.02
N LEU A 334 -4.20 -5.29 -1.75
CA LEU A 334 -4.41 -4.62 -0.47
C LEU A 334 -5.76 -3.88 -0.50
N CYS A 335 -6.60 -4.15 0.48
CA CYS A 335 -7.72 -3.28 0.85
C CYS A 335 -7.25 -2.35 1.97
N HIS A 336 -6.75 -1.18 1.61
CA HIS A 336 -6.32 -0.14 2.54
C HIS A 336 -7.32 1.00 2.48
N VAL A 337 -8.21 1.06 3.45
CA VAL A 337 -9.32 2.01 3.44
C VAL A 337 -9.04 3.15 4.39
N PHE A 338 -9.11 4.36 3.85
CA PHE A 338 -9.03 5.62 4.58
C PHE A 338 -10.43 6.07 4.99
N ILE A 339 -10.69 6.12 6.27
CA ILE A 339 -11.96 6.60 6.87
C ILE A 339 -11.61 7.47 8.08
N ASP A 340 -11.88 8.75 7.98
CA ASP A 340 -11.64 9.67 9.09
C ASP A 340 -12.48 9.35 10.32
N PRO A 341 -11.97 9.58 11.54
CA PRO A 341 -12.71 9.38 12.76
C PRO A 341 -14.10 10.03 12.80
N PRO A 342 -14.30 11.26 12.28
CA PRO A 342 -15.65 11.82 12.17
C PRO A 342 -16.59 10.98 11.33
N ASP A 343 -16.08 10.32 10.28
CA ASP A 343 -16.89 9.49 9.39
C ASP A 343 -17.15 8.11 9.97
N ALA A 344 -16.20 7.56 10.73
CA ALA A 344 -16.36 6.28 11.43
C ALA A 344 -17.16 6.39 12.73
N GLY A 345 -17.16 7.55 13.38
CA GLY A 345 -17.76 7.73 14.67
C GLY A 345 -19.15 8.37 14.65
N TYR A 346 -19.38 9.38 13.80
CA TYR A 346 -20.64 10.15 13.72
C TYR A 346 -20.79 10.83 12.36
N GLY A 347 -21.95 11.39 12.06
CA GLY A 347 -22.11 12.27 10.90
C GLY A 347 -21.31 13.58 11.10
N ARG A 348 -20.52 13.96 10.11
CA ARG A 348 -19.63 15.14 10.16
C ARG A 348 -20.39 16.47 10.10
N LEU A 349 -21.57 16.46 9.53
CA LEU A 349 -22.37 17.66 9.34
C LEU A 349 -23.32 17.85 10.50
N GLU A 350 -23.31 19.03 11.10
CA GLU A 350 -24.27 19.43 12.10
C GLU A 350 -25.69 19.21 11.56
N GLY A 351 -26.48 18.36 12.25
CA GLY A 351 -27.82 17.98 11.82
C GLY A 351 -27.92 16.75 10.91
N ASP A 352 -26.82 16.11 10.52
CA ASP A 352 -26.84 14.81 9.81
C ASP A 352 -27.12 13.68 10.81
N THR A 353 -28.28 13.07 10.69
CA THR A 353 -28.72 11.96 11.55
C THR A 353 -28.48 10.59 10.93
N ARG A 354 -27.82 10.52 9.79
CA ARG A 354 -27.56 9.26 9.09
C ARG A 354 -26.49 8.45 9.81
N ASP A 355 -26.72 7.15 9.95
CA ASP A 355 -25.86 6.22 10.70
C ASP A 355 -24.71 5.67 9.83
N TYR A 356 -23.77 6.52 9.47
CA TYR A 356 -22.55 6.08 8.76
C TYR A 356 -21.63 5.24 9.65
N ALA A 357 -21.55 5.54 10.94
CA ALA A 357 -20.76 4.73 11.89
C ALA A 357 -21.29 3.30 11.97
N GLY A 358 -22.62 3.11 11.99
CA GLY A 358 -23.21 1.77 11.92
C GLY A 358 -22.93 1.04 10.60
N ALA A 359 -22.84 1.76 9.48
CA ALA A 359 -22.43 1.17 8.20
C ALA A 359 -20.97 0.68 8.24
N VAL A 360 -20.06 1.49 8.80
CA VAL A 360 -18.65 1.11 9.00
C VAL A 360 -18.55 -0.09 9.95
N GLU A 361 -19.28 -0.08 11.08
CA GLU A 361 -19.28 -1.18 12.04
C GLU A 361 -19.73 -2.51 11.39
N ARG A 362 -20.82 -2.50 10.63
CA ARG A 362 -21.30 -3.71 9.92
C ARG A 362 -20.31 -4.21 8.88
N TRP A 363 -19.69 -3.30 8.13
CA TRP A 363 -18.68 -3.65 7.15
C TRP A 363 -17.44 -4.26 7.81
N LEU A 364 -16.90 -3.63 8.87
CA LEU A 364 -15.77 -4.16 9.64
C LEU A 364 -16.09 -5.52 10.26
N THR A 365 -17.30 -5.70 10.83
CA THR A 365 -17.75 -6.99 11.36
C THR A 365 -17.73 -8.07 10.28
N GLY A 366 -18.16 -7.74 9.07
CA GLY A 366 -18.11 -8.64 7.92
C GLY A 366 -16.68 -8.98 7.50
N ALA A 367 -15.77 -8.00 7.52
CA ALA A 367 -14.37 -8.21 7.20
C ALA A 367 -13.66 -9.09 8.25
N VAL A 368 -13.87 -8.83 9.54
CA VAL A 368 -13.28 -9.61 10.65
C VAL A 368 -13.73 -11.08 10.65
N ALA A 369 -14.94 -11.36 10.18
CA ALA A 369 -15.47 -12.72 10.09
C ALA A 369 -14.86 -13.56 8.96
N ARG A 370 -13.97 -12.98 8.12
CA ARG A 370 -13.35 -13.67 6.99
C ARG A 370 -12.01 -14.30 7.38
N ASP A 371 -11.76 -15.48 6.87
CA ASP A 371 -10.50 -16.23 7.04
C ASP A 371 -9.51 -16.05 5.86
N ASP A 372 -9.94 -15.36 4.81
CA ASP A 372 -9.15 -15.07 3.62
C ASP A 372 -8.48 -13.67 3.64
N LEU A 373 -8.50 -13.00 4.78
CA LEU A 373 -7.91 -11.67 4.99
C LEU A 373 -6.76 -11.67 6.01
N ALA A 374 -5.67 -10.99 5.70
CA ALA A 374 -4.67 -10.57 6.66
C ALA A 374 -5.07 -9.20 7.24
N ILE A 375 -5.70 -9.19 8.39
CA ILE A 375 -6.04 -7.95 9.10
C ILE A 375 -4.80 -7.43 9.80
N MET A 376 -4.38 -6.22 9.46
CA MET A 376 -3.14 -5.62 9.95
C MET A 376 -3.35 -4.14 10.30
N THR A 377 -2.55 -3.63 11.20
CA THR A 377 -2.33 -2.19 11.34
C THR A 377 -1.43 -1.70 10.20
N THR A 378 -1.41 -0.40 9.94
CA THR A 378 -0.53 0.20 8.92
C THR A 378 0.94 -0.09 9.21
N ALA A 379 1.35 -0.08 10.50
CA ALA A 379 2.71 -0.45 10.90
C ALA A 379 3.01 -1.94 10.68
N ALA A 380 2.07 -2.82 11.02
CA ALA A 380 2.23 -4.25 10.78
C ALA A 380 2.33 -4.57 9.28
N LEU A 381 1.55 -3.88 8.43
CA LEU A 381 1.66 -3.97 6.97
C LEU A 381 3.06 -3.55 6.50
N ALA A 382 3.56 -2.40 6.94
CA ALA A 382 4.89 -1.92 6.57
C ALA A 382 5.98 -2.90 7.01
N ALA A 383 5.92 -3.41 8.23
CA ALA A 383 6.86 -4.39 8.77
C ALA A 383 6.83 -5.71 7.98
N TRP A 384 5.64 -6.24 7.72
CA TRP A 384 5.45 -7.45 6.92
C TRP A 384 6.04 -7.31 5.52
N TRP A 385 5.71 -6.21 4.83
CA TRP A 385 6.13 -6.03 3.45
C TRP A 385 7.65 -5.89 3.32
N ARG A 386 8.29 -5.16 4.23
CA ARG A 386 9.76 -5.06 4.28
C ARG A 386 10.42 -6.41 4.52
N ALA A 387 9.95 -7.16 5.51
CA ALA A 387 10.48 -8.50 5.81
C ALA A 387 10.28 -9.47 4.63
N ARG A 388 9.13 -9.35 3.93
CA ARG A 388 8.84 -10.13 2.72
C ARG A 388 9.76 -9.75 1.55
N GLU A 389 10.03 -8.47 1.31
CA GLU A 389 11.00 -8.02 0.29
C GLU A 389 12.39 -8.57 0.56
N ASP A 390 12.84 -8.49 1.80
CA ASP A 390 14.13 -9.03 2.23
C ASP A 390 14.19 -10.55 2.03
N ALA A 391 13.16 -11.28 2.41
CA ALA A 391 13.06 -12.72 2.21
C ALA A 391 13.05 -13.10 0.72
N ARG A 392 12.31 -12.36 -0.13
CA ARG A 392 12.30 -12.56 -1.58
C ARG A 392 13.70 -12.38 -2.19
N SER A 393 14.46 -11.39 -1.75
CA SER A 393 15.84 -11.16 -2.24
C SER A 393 16.79 -12.31 -1.92
N ARG A 394 16.48 -13.11 -0.89
CA ARG A 394 17.24 -14.30 -0.47
C ARG A 394 16.62 -15.62 -0.94
N MET A 395 15.50 -15.55 -1.68
CA MET A 395 14.84 -16.73 -2.24
C MET A 395 15.67 -17.35 -3.35
N ARG A 396 15.85 -18.66 -3.30
CA ARG A 396 16.55 -19.46 -4.32
C ARG A 396 15.63 -20.56 -4.81
N VAL A 397 15.65 -20.75 -6.11
CA VAL A 397 14.88 -21.81 -6.78
C VAL A 397 15.87 -22.70 -7.53
N ALA A 398 15.85 -23.98 -7.24
CA ALA A 398 16.71 -24.96 -7.88
C ALA A 398 15.94 -26.17 -8.36
N PRO A 399 16.29 -26.78 -9.50
CA PRO A 399 15.70 -28.04 -9.93
C PRO A 399 16.06 -29.18 -8.96
N GLU A 400 15.13 -30.08 -8.76
CA GLU A 400 15.30 -31.33 -8.02
C GLU A 400 14.57 -32.46 -8.76
N ASP A 401 14.89 -33.73 -8.46
CA ASP A 401 14.26 -34.88 -9.12
C ASP A 401 12.73 -34.82 -9.02
N GLY A 402 12.07 -34.61 -10.17
CA GLY A 402 10.61 -34.51 -10.29
C GLY A 402 10.00 -33.15 -10.04
N GLY A 403 10.80 -32.09 -9.72
CA GLY A 403 10.24 -30.77 -9.42
C GLY A 403 11.27 -29.70 -9.14
N LEU A 404 10.93 -28.80 -8.25
CA LEU A 404 11.77 -27.70 -7.76
C LEU A 404 11.93 -27.78 -6.26
N VAL A 405 13.07 -27.27 -5.77
CA VAL A 405 13.23 -26.86 -4.39
C VAL A 405 13.33 -25.34 -4.31
N VAL A 406 12.48 -24.79 -3.46
CA VAL A 406 12.54 -23.37 -3.10
C VAL A 406 13.09 -23.24 -1.69
N THR A 407 14.13 -22.45 -1.52
CA THR A 407 14.71 -22.12 -0.22
C THR A 407 14.60 -20.63 0.03
N VAL A 408 14.23 -20.25 1.25
CA VAL A 408 14.15 -18.85 1.69
C VAL A 408 14.93 -18.73 3.01
N ASP A 409 15.90 -17.84 3.04
CA ASP A 409 16.66 -17.56 4.26
C ASP A 409 15.85 -16.58 5.12
N GLU A 410 15.58 -16.96 6.37
CA GLU A 410 14.86 -16.14 7.37
C GLU A 410 13.55 -15.54 6.83
N PRO A 411 12.57 -16.37 6.40
CA PRO A 411 11.28 -15.84 5.99
C PRO A 411 10.55 -15.20 7.19
N PRO A 412 9.71 -14.18 6.97
CA PRO A 412 8.90 -13.64 8.04
C PRO A 412 7.89 -14.67 8.55
N ALA A 413 7.46 -14.52 9.80
CA ALA A 413 6.45 -15.39 10.39
C ALA A 413 5.17 -15.40 9.55
N GLY A 414 4.66 -16.59 9.23
CA GLY A 414 3.51 -16.74 8.33
C GLY A 414 3.85 -16.65 6.83
N ALA A 415 5.13 -16.63 6.45
CA ALA A 415 5.49 -16.70 5.04
C ALA A 415 4.98 -18.00 4.40
N ALA A 416 4.58 -17.91 3.15
CA ALA A 416 4.12 -19.03 2.34
C ALA A 416 4.62 -18.89 0.89
N LEU A 417 4.65 -19.98 0.16
CA LEU A 417 4.97 -20.01 -1.25
C LEU A 417 3.68 -20.06 -2.08
N SER A 418 3.56 -19.20 -3.07
CA SER A 418 2.54 -19.29 -4.11
C SER A 418 3.12 -19.97 -5.33
N VAL A 419 2.40 -20.97 -5.85
CA VAL A 419 2.81 -21.78 -7.00
C VAL A 419 1.74 -21.71 -8.07
N PHE A 420 2.11 -21.25 -9.25
CA PHE A 420 1.26 -21.22 -10.43
C PHE A 420 1.51 -22.46 -11.30
N ARG A 421 0.44 -23.16 -11.66
CA ARG A 421 0.45 -24.20 -12.69
C ARG A 421 -0.63 -23.89 -13.73
N PRO A 422 -0.30 -23.83 -15.04
CA PRO A 422 -1.24 -23.38 -16.07
C PRO A 422 -2.59 -24.11 -16.08
N ALA A 423 -2.60 -25.39 -15.71
CA ALA A 423 -3.83 -26.19 -15.66
C ALA A 423 -4.63 -26.07 -14.34
N GLN A 424 -4.02 -25.52 -13.29
CA GLN A 424 -4.57 -25.52 -11.92
C GLN A 424 -4.71 -24.12 -11.32
N GLY A 425 -4.04 -23.11 -11.93
CA GLY A 425 -3.94 -21.77 -11.37
C GLY A 425 -2.95 -21.70 -10.18
N TRP A 426 -3.16 -20.73 -9.32
CA TRP A 426 -2.31 -20.49 -8.14
C TRP A 426 -2.76 -21.34 -6.96
N THR A 427 -1.78 -21.95 -6.29
CA THR A 427 -1.93 -22.67 -5.01
C THR A 427 -0.97 -22.09 -3.99
N VAL A 428 -1.34 -22.12 -2.72
CA VAL A 428 -0.50 -21.62 -1.62
C VAL A 428 -0.01 -22.78 -0.77
N HIS A 429 1.27 -22.74 -0.44
CA HIS A 429 1.97 -23.76 0.36
C HIS A 429 2.69 -23.04 1.51
N PRO A 430 2.23 -23.18 2.76
CA PRO A 430 2.96 -22.63 3.90
C PRO A 430 4.34 -23.28 4.00
N PHE A 431 5.33 -22.52 4.39
CA PHE A 431 6.58 -23.12 4.84
C PHE A 431 6.27 -23.87 6.14
N GLU A 432 6.61 -25.15 6.18
CA GLU A 432 6.48 -25.91 7.43
C GLU A 432 7.35 -25.23 8.49
N GLU A 433 6.77 -24.97 9.65
CA GLU A 433 7.59 -24.61 10.82
C GLU A 433 8.59 -25.73 11.00
N ALA A 434 9.85 -25.47 10.67
CA ALA A 434 10.93 -26.40 10.97
C ALA A 434 10.80 -26.71 12.46
N SER A 435 10.45 -27.95 12.77
CA SER A 435 10.30 -28.43 14.15
C SER A 435 11.54 -27.99 14.93
N ARG A 436 11.35 -26.96 15.77
CA ARG A 436 12.38 -26.42 16.66
C ARG A 436 12.78 -27.41 17.72
#